data_05ca0240f5a8207c6ab4c6c72e91a77d
#
_entry.id   05ca0240f5a8207c6ab4c6c72e91a77d
#
_cell.length_a   1.000
_cell.length_b   1.000
_cell.length_c   1.000
_cell.angle_alpha   90.00
_cell.angle_beta   90.00
_cell.angle_gamma   90.00
#
_symmetry.space_group_name_H-M   'P 1'
#
loop_
_entity.id
_entity.type
_entity.pdbx_description
1 polymer ?
#
loop_
_entity_poly.entity_id
_entity_poly.type
_entity_poly.pdbx_seq_one_letter_code
_entity_poly.pdbx_strand_id
1 'polypeptide(L)'
;MTDSLSLSSEGLDQLFGKARSFNAWQKKDVPDALLEEIYHLVKMAPTSANCSPARFVFLKSDDAKAKLEPALSSGNIEKTMTAPVTVIVAYDEEFYEQLPKLFPHTDARSWFNSSPELIKETAFRNSSMQAAYLILACRALGLDTGPMSGFNNELVDKTFLEGRKWTSNLLINIGYGQEDQLYSRLPRLDFDEACQIL
;
A
#
# COMPACT_ATOMS: atom_id res chain seq x y z
N MET A 1 -11.70 29.15 18.92
CA MET A 1 -11.97 27.76 18.49
C MET A 1 -11.63 27.71 17.03
N THR A 2 -10.57 27.01 16.67
CA THR A 2 -10.27 26.76 15.25
C THR A 2 -11.36 25.80 14.78
N ASP A 3 -12.22 26.24 13.85
CA ASP A 3 -13.14 25.35 13.17
C ASP A 3 -12.32 24.19 12.60
N SER A 4 -12.53 22.97 13.11
CA SER A 4 -11.91 21.80 12.53
C SER A 4 -12.49 21.60 11.13
N LEU A 5 -11.66 21.84 10.11
CA LEU A 5 -12.08 21.62 8.73
C LEU A 5 -12.26 20.12 8.50
N SER A 6 -13.50 19.66 8.42
CA SER A 6 -13.83 18.32 7.92
C SER A 6 -13.82 18.33 6.40
N LEU A 7 -13.50 17.17 5.79
CA LEU A 7 -13.68 16.99 4.35
C LEU A 7 -15.16 17.16 3.97
N SER A 8 -15.42 17.64 2.75
CA SER A 8 -16.76 17.64 2.20
C SER A 8 -17.35 16.22 2.09
N SER A 9 -18.67 16.11 1.98
CA SER A 9 -19.33 14.81 1.75
C SER A 9 -18.80 14.10 0.48
N GLU A 10 -18.52 14.85 -0.57
CA GLU A 10 -17.94 14.33 -1.82
C GLU A 10 -16.54 13.80 -1.58
N GLY A 11 -15.73 14.51 -0.79
CA GLY A 11 -14.37 14.03 -0.44
C GLY A 11 -14.42 12.77 0.41
N LEU A 12 -15.35 12.68 1.38
CA LEU A 12 -15.56 11.47 2.17
C LEU A 12 -16.06 10.30 1.31
N ASP A 13 -16.96 10.56 0.37
CA ASP A 13 -17.45 9.56 -0.59
C ASP A 13 -16.31 9.04 -1.47
N GLN A 14 -15.47 9.92 -2.00
CA GLN A 14 -14.35 9.57 -2.85
C GLN A 14 -13.34 8.67 -2.10
N LEU A 15 -13.02 9.01 -0.85
CA LEU A 15 -12.03 8.25 -0.07
C LEU A 15 -12.62 6.95 0.52
N PHE A 16 -13.89 6.95 0.92
CA PHE A 16 -14.50 5.88 1.72
C PHE A 16 -15.86 5.40 1.18
N GLY A 17 -16.86 6.29 1.12
CA GLY A 17 -18.26 5.94 0.89
C GLY A 17 -18.49 5.25 -0.45
N LYS A 18 -18.01 5.83 -1.54
CA LYS A 18 -18.12 5.30 -2.91
C LYS A 18 -16.89 4.52 -3.36
N ALA A 19 -15.77 4.60 -2.63
CA ALA A 19 -14.56 3.89 -2.99
C ALA A 19 -14.76 2.37 -3.04
N ARG A 20 -14.11 1.71 -4.02
CA ARG A 20 -14.21 0.27 -4.27
C ARG A 20 -12.80 -0.33 -4.47
N SER A 21 -12.71 -1.65 -4.33
CA SER A 21 -11.57 -2.43 -4.84
C SER A 21 -11.91 -2.94 -6.23
N PHE A 22 -11.05 -2.65 -7.20
CA PHE A 22 -11.29 -2.98 -8.60
C PHE A 22 -10.50 -4.22 -9.04
N ASN A 23 -11.11 -4.98 -9.95
CA ASN A 23 -10.51 -6.17 -10.55
C ASN A 23 -10.42 -6.07 -12.09
N ALA A 24 -10.96 -5.01 -12.68
CA ALA A 24 -10.92 -4.72 -14.11
C ALA A 24 -10.57 -3.25 -14.34
N TRP A 25 -9.84 -2.97 -15.41
CA TRP A 25 -9.19 -1.68 -15.63
C TRP A 25 -9.47 -1.11 -17.02
N GLN A 26 -9.63 0.19 -17.08
CA GLN A 26 -9.65 0.93 -18.34
C GLN A 26 -8.25 0.91 -18.97
N LYS A 27 -8.18 0.90 -20.30
CA LYS A 27 -6.92 1.03 -21.03
C LYS A 27 -6.44 2.50 -21.02
N LYS A 28 -5.99 2.95 -19.86
CA LYS A 28 -5.54 4.31 -19.62
C LYS A 28 -4.26 4.28 -18.78
N ASP A 29 -3.21 4.93 -19.27
CA ASP A 29 -1.92 4.98 -18.57
C ASP A 29 -2.00 5.81 -17.29
N VAL A 30 -1.14 5.45 -16.33
CA VAL A 30 -0.89 6.21 -15.10
C VAL A 30 0.52 6.81 -15.23
N PRO A 31 0.65 8.14 -15.42
CA PRO A 31 1.95 8.79 -15.60
C PRO A 31 2.87 8.62 -14.38
N ASP A 32 4.18 8.55 -14.59
CA ASP A 32 5.17 8.43 -13.52
C ASP A 32 5.10 9.63 -12.55
N ALA A 33 4.87 10.82 -13.07
CA ALA A 33 4.68 12.02 -12.24
C ALA A 33 3.51 11.88 -11.24
N LEU A 34 2.43 11.16 -11.62
CA LEU A 34 1.32 10.89 -10.71
C LEU A 34 1.71 9.87 -9.62
N LEU A 35 2.57 8.90 -9.95
CA LEU A 35 3.11 7.95 -8.95
C LEU A 35 4.03 8.68 -7.94
N GLU A 36 4.81 9.66 -8.39
CA GLU A 36 5.61 10.51 -7.51
C GLU A 36 4.72 11.36 -6.59
N GLU A 37 3.64 11.95 -7.12
CA GLU A 37 2.67 12.70 -6.33
C GLU A 37 1.99 11.82 -5.26
N ILE A 38 1.57 10.60 -5.63
CA ILE A 38 1.07 9.61 -4.68
C ILE A 38 2.08 9.37 -3.56
N TYR A 39 3.37 9.16 -3.88
CA TYR A 39 4.39 8.93 -2.86
C TYR A 39 4.57 10.15 -1.96
N HIS A 40 4.46 11.38 -2.46
CA HIS A 40 4.52 12.59 -1.64
C HIS A 40 3.41 12.66 -0.59
N LEU A 41 2.24 12.09 -0.86
CA LEU A 41 1.16 11.95 0.12
C LEU A 41 1.41 10.77 1.08
N VAL A 42 1.82 9.62 0.54
CA VAL A 42 2.06 8.38 1.32
C VAL A 42 3.14 8.56 2.38
N LYS A 43 4.22 9.28 2.07
CA LYS A 43 5.31 9.53 3.02
C LYS A 43 4.90 10.32 4.26
N MET A 44 3.71 10.94 4.24
CA MET A 44 3.14 11.66 5.40
C MET A 44 2.39 10.73 6.37
N ALA A 45 2.29 9.43 6.06
CA ALA A 45 1.69 8.45 6.96
C ALA A 45 2.46 8.39 8.29
N PRO A 46 1.76 8.37 9.44
CA PRO A 46 2.41 8.20 10.72
C PRO A 46 3.02 6.80 10.85
N THR A 47 4.20 6.72 11.46
CA THR A 47 4.85 5.46 11.80
C THR A 47 5.52 5.56 13.16
N SER A 48 5.73 4.42 13.84
CA SER A 48 6.43 4.36 15.11
C SER A 48 7.81 5.02 15.01
N ALA A 49 8.08 6.01 15.87
CA ALA A 49 9.33 6.78 15.83
C ALA A 49 9.69 7.29 14.40
N ASN A 50 8.69 7.61 13.59
CA ASN A 50 8.87 8.03 12.20
C ASN A 50 9.73 7.06 11.35
N CYS A 51 9.67 5.75 11.64
CA CYS A 51 10.59 4.75 11.07
C CYS A 51 10.36 4.46 9.58
N SER A 52 9.21 4.79 9.03
CA SER A 52 8.88 4.73 7.59
C SER A 52 9.44 3.49 6.87
N PRO A 53 9.07 2.27 7.29
CA PRO A 53 9.69 1.04 6.79
C PRO A 53 9.21 0.63 5.40
N ALA A 54 8.09 1.17 4.90
CA ALA A 54 7.58 0.75 3.60
C ALA A 54 8.54 1.08 2.46
N ARG A 55 8.60 0.15 1.49
CA ARG A 55 9.28 0.31 0.21
C ARG A 55 8.29 -0.03 -0.90
N PHE A 56 8.30 0.75 -1.97
CA PHE A 56 7.35 0.63 -3.07
C PHE A 56 8.10 0.38 -4.37
N VAL A 57 7.76 -0.72 -5.05
CA VAL A 57 8.30 -1.05 -6.38
C VAL A 57 7.13 -1.05 -7.36
N PHE A 58 7.10 -0.06 -8.24
CA PHE A 58 6.04 0.11 -9.24
C PHE A 58 6.39 -0.65 -10.52
N LEU A 59 5.54 -1.60 -10.89
CA LEU A 59 5.67 -2.41 -12.10
C LEU A 59 4.69 -1.89 -13.15
N LYS A 60 5.22 -1.32 -14.23
CA LYS A 60 4.43 -0.75 -15.35
C LYS A 60 4.66 -1.50 -16.66
N SER A 61 5.89 -1.92 -16.94
CA SER A 61 6.20 -2.58 -18.20
C SER A 61 5.63 -4.00 -18.26
N ASP A 62 5.30 -4.44 -19.47
CA ASP A 62 4.85 -5.81 -19.73
C ASP A 62 5.90 -6.84 -19.26
N ASP A 63 7.19 -6.55 -19.45
CA ASP A 63 8.29 -7.40 -18.98
C ASP A 63 8.32 -7.54 -17.45
N ALA A 64 8.10 -6.45 -16.72
CA ALA A 64 8.05 -6.49 -15.25
C ALA A 64 6.83 -7.29 -14.77
N LYS A 65 5.68 -7.11 -15.40
CA LYS A 65 4.48 -7.86 -15.09
C LYS A 65 4.59 -9.34 -15.45
N ALA A 66 5.18 -9.68 -16.59
CA ALA A 66 5.44 -11.06 -16.98
C ALA A 66 6.35 -11.78 -15.97
N LYS A 67 7.31 -11.07 -15.34
CA LYS A 67 8.11 -11.62 -14.24
C LYS A 67 7.33 -11.82 -12.94
N LEU A 68 6.28 -11.01 -12.71
CA LEU A 68 5.42 -11.12 -11.54
C LEU A 68 4.40 -12.26 -11.68
N GLU A 69 3.89 -12.50 -12.89
CA GLU A 69 2.80 -13.43 -13.18
C GLU A 69 2.97 -14.81 -12.51
N PRO A 70 4.16 -15.48 -12.56
CA PRO A 70 4.34 -16.81 -11.96
C PRO A 70 4.16 -16.83 -10.43
N ALA A 71 4.27 -15.67 -9.77
CA ALA A 71 4.08 -15.56 -8.33
C ALA A 71 2.62 -15.34 -7.92
N LEU A 72 1.73 -15.02 -8.86
CA LEU A 72 0.34 -14.68 -8.56
C LEU A 72 -0.51 -15.95 -8.34
N SER A 73 -1.41 -15.91 -7.35
CA SER A 73 -2.51 -16.87 -7.28
C SER A 73 -3.41 -16.74 -8.51
N SER A 74 -3.98 -17.84 -9.00
CA SER A 74 -4.74 -17.88 -10.25
C SER A 74 -5.84 -16.82 -10.37
N GLY A 75 -6.56 -16.54 -9.27
CA GLY A 75 -7.60 -15.49 -9.23
C GLY A 75 -7.08 -14.06 -9.26
N ASN A 76 -5.76 -13.84 -9.22
CA ASN A 76 -5.13 -12.53 -9.27
C ASN A 76 -4.43 -12.24 -10.61
N ILE A 77 -4.25 -13.22 -11.48
CA ILE A 77 -3.47 -13.07 -12.71
C ILE A 77 -4.12 -12.03 -13.63
N GLU A 78 -5.34 -12.25 -14.09
CA GLU A 78 -6.00 -11.40 -15.08
C GLU A 78 -6.06 -9.92 -14.63
N LYS A 79 -6.52 -9.67 -13.40
CA LYS A 79 -6.65 -8.32 -12.87
C LYS A 79 -5.32 -7.60 -12.67
N THR A 80 -4.22 -8.36 -12.48
CA THR A 80 -2.88 -7.80 -12.34
C THR A 80 -2.26 -7.54 -13.70
N MET A 81 -2.38 -8.48 -14.63
CA MET A 81 -1.81 -8.34 -15.98
C MET A 81 -2.48 -7.21 -16.77
N THR A 82 -3.77 -6.94 -16.52
CA THR A 82 -4.52 -5.87 -17.20
C THR A 82 -4.42 -4.50 -16.52
N ALA A 83 -3.97 -4.43 -15.27
CA ALA A 83 -3.81 -3.16 -14.55
C ALA A 83 -2.69 -2.30 -15.18
N PRO A 84 -2.85 -0.96 -15.29
CA PRO A 84 -1.76 -0.09 -15.78
C PRO A 84 -0.50 -0.15 -14.93
N VAL A 85 -0.66 -0.23 -13.61
CA VAL A 85 0.44 -0.32 -12.64
C VAL A 85 0.12 -1.38 -11.59
N THR A 86 1.13 -2.13 -11.18
CA THR A 86 1.09 -2.94 -9.96
C THR A 86 2.23 -2.53 -9.05
N VAL A 87 1.93 -2.19 -7.80
CA VAL A 87 2.96 -1.87 -6.82
C VAL A 87 3.18 -3.04 -5.87
N ILE A 88 4.43 -3.43 -5.71
CA ILE A 88 4.86 -4.30 -4.61
C ILE A 88 5.08 -3.38 -3.41
N VAL A 89 4.26 -3.53 -2.39
CA VAL A 89 4.50 -2.92 -1.09
C VAL A 89 5.35 -3.90 -0.29
N ALA A 90 6.58 -3.51 -0.01
CA ALA A 90 7.50 -4.25 0.82
C ALA A 90 7.79 -3.49 2.13
N TYR A 91 8.40 -4.16 3.08
CA TYR A 91 8.99 -3.52 4.24
C TYR A 91 10.48 -3.80 4.31
N ASP A 92 11.22 -2.80 4.79
CA ASP A 92 12.65 -2.86 5.01
C ASP A 92 12.92 -3.41 6.42
N GLU A 93 13.60 -4.53 6.53
CA GLU A 93 13.95 -5.14 7.81
C GLU A 93 15.08 -4.38 8.52
N GLU A 94 15.80 -3.52 7.79
CA GLU A 94 16.85 -2.64 8.34
C GLU A 94 16.36 -1.19 8.46
N PHE A 95 15.03 -0.95 8.56
CA PHE A 95 14.46 0.39 8.66
C PHE A 95 15.10 1.24 9.78
N TYR A 96 15.55 0.60 10.85
CA TYR A 96 16.16 1.27 12.01
C TYR A 96 17.47 1.98 11.65
N GLU A 97 18.14 1.59 10.57
CA GLU A 97 19.33 2.28 10.06
C GLU A 97 19.02 3.68 9.53
N GLN A 98 17.74 3.97 9.22
CA GLN A 98 17.31 5.30 8.80
C GLN A 98 16.92 6.23 9.98
N LEU A 99 16.79 5.70 11.19
CA LEU A 99 16.34 6.47 12.35
C LEU A 99 17.27 7.64 12.73
N PRO A 100 18.61 7.58 12.59
CA PRO A 100 19.44 8.75 12.80
C PRO A 100 19.06 9.96 11.94
N LYS A 101 18.48 9.72 10.75
CA LYS A 101 17.96 10.75 9.84
C LYS A 101 16.49 11.08 10.13
N LEU A 102 15.65 10.06 10.38
CA LEU A 102 14.20 10.20 10.45
C LEU A 102 13.71 10.60 11.84
N PHE A 103 14.49 10.28 12.88
CA PHE A 103 14.19 10.57 14.29
C PHE A 103 15.45 11.01 15.03
N PRO A 104 16.01 12.21 14.72
CA PRO A 104 17.34 12.65 15.18
C PRO A 104 17.41 13.08 16.65
N HIS A 105 16.29 13.06 17.38
CA HIS A 105 16.21 13.59 18.75
C HIS A 105 16.90 12.72 19.80
N THR A 106 17.08 11.41 19.51
CA THR A 106 17.70 10.44 20.41
C THR A 106 18.15 9.22 19.59
N ASP A 107 18.94 8.33 20.21
CA ASP A 107 19.30 7.04 19.60
C ASP A 107 18.11 6.07 19.56
N ALA A 108 17.16 6.34 18.68
CA ALA A 108 16.00 5.46 18.50
C ALA A 108 16.36 4.17 17.76
N ARG A 109 17.52 4.08 17.11
CA ARG A 109 18.00 2.86 16.46
C ARG A 109 18.15 1.70 17.46
N SER A 110 18.67 2.01 18.65
CA SER A 110 18.86 1.03 19.73
C SER A 110 17.55 0.41 20.24
N TRP A 111 16.40 1.05 20.02
CA TRP A 111 15.11 0.55 20.45
C TRP A 111 14.64 -0.67 19.65
N PHE A 112 15.09 -0.81 18.40
CA PHE A 112 14.59 -1.81 17.47
C PHE A 112 15.60 -2.91 17.14
N ASN A 113 16.89 -2.64 17.19
CA ASN A 113 17.93 -3.56 16.68
C ASN A 113 18.27 -4.73 17.62
N SER A 114 17.56 -4.90 18.74
CA SER A 114 17.84 -5.92 19.74
C SER A 114 17.08 -7.25 19.56
N SER A 115 15.97 -7.25 18.79
CA SER A 115 15.13 -8.42 18.56
C SER A 115 14.65 -8.51 17.12
N PRO A 116 14.98 -9.61 16.39
CA PRO A 116 14.45 -9.84 15.04
C PRO A 116 12.93 -9.85 14.99
N GLU A 117 12.25 -10.36 16.01
CA GLU A 117 10.80 -10.41 16.10
C GLU A 117 10.22 -8.99 16.17
N LEU A 118 10.79 -8.12 17.02
CA LEU A 118 10.38 -6.72 17.13
C LEU A 118 10.61 -5.95 15.82
N ILE A 119 11.76 -6.20 15.16
CA ILE A 119 12.05 -5.61 13.84
C ILE A 119 10.95 -5.98 12.86
N LYS A 120 10.67 -7.28 12.70
CA LYS A 120 9.68 -7.78 11.76
C LYS A 120 8.27 -7.26 12.08
N GLU A 121 7.85 -7.33 13.33
CA GLU A 121 6.54 -6.84 13.77
C GLU A 121 6.38 -5.35 13.51
N THR A 122 7.39 -4.56 13.83
CA THR A 122 7.37 -3.10 13.62
C THR A 122 7.35 -2.77 12.14
N ALA A 123 8.21 -3.39 11.35
CA ALA A 123 8.31 -3.16 9.90
C ALA A 123 6.99 -3.55 9.20
N PHE A 124 6.44 -4.72 9.50
CA PHE A 124 5.18 -5.20 8.92
C PHE A 124 4.00 -4.32 9.30
N ARG A 125 3.81 -4.00 10.61
CA ARG A 125 2.72 -3.14 11.09
C ARG A 125 2.75 -1.76 10.43
N ASN A 126 3.89 -1.11 10.44
CA ASN A 126 4.02 0.25 9.93
C ASN A 126 3.98 0.31 8.40
N SER A 127 4.52 -0.68 7.68
CA SER A 127 4.37 -0.76 6.22
C SER A 127 2.91 -0.99 5.79
N SER A 128 2.13 -1.75 6.58
CA SER A 128 0.71 -1.95 6.33
C SER A 128 -0.10 -0.65 6.51
N MET A 129 0.26 0.17 7.52
CA MET A 129 -0.31 1.51 7.67
C MET A 129 0.02 2.41 6.46
N GLN A 130 1.28 2.41 6.00
CA GLN A 130 1.69 3.17 4.82
C GLN A 130 1.02 2.65 3.54
N ALA A 131 0.74 1.33 3.43
CA ALA A 131 -0.03 0.77 2.33
C ALA A 131 -1.49 1.27 2.33
N ALA A 132 -2.11 1.41 3.50
CA ALA A 132 -3.44 2.01 3.59
C ALA A 132 -3.43 3.48 3.14
N TYR A 133 -2.40 4.25 3.50
CA TYR A 133 -2.20 5.60 2.99
C TYR A 133 -1.99 5.63 1.47
N LEU A 134 -1.29 4.65 0.89
CA LEU A 134 -1.16 4.53 -0.57
C LEU A 134 -2.53 4.39 -1.25
N ILE A 135 -3.40 3.54 -0.71
CA ILE A 135 -4.76 3.37 -1.23
C ILE A 135 -5.55 4.69 -1.14
N LEU A 136 -5.48 5.37 -0.01
CA LEU A 136 -6.17 6.67 0.17
C LEU A 136 -5.59 7.76 -0.73
N ALA A 137 -4.25 7.82 -0.91
CA ALA A 137 -3.61 8.78 -1.81
C ALA A 137 -4.02 8.55 -3.27
N CYS A 138 -4.06 7.28 -3.73
CA CYS A 138 -4.57 6.95 -5.06
C CYS A 138 -6.00 7.47 -5.26
N ARG A 139 -6.89 7.17 -4.30
CA ARG A 139 -8.29 7.64 -4.34
C ARG A 139 -8.40 9.15 -4.34
N ALA A 140 -7.60 9.84 -3.51
CA ALA A 140 -7.58 11.30 -3.44
C ALA A 140 -7.19 11.94 -4.78
N LEU A 141 -6.34 11.26 -5.56
CA LEU A 141 -5.88 11.70 -6.88
C LEU A 141 -6.70 11.11 -8.04
N GLY A 142 -7.88 10.53 -7.76
CA GLY A 142 -8.80 10.03 -8.78
C GLY A 142 -8.37 8.71 -9.43
N LEU A 143 -7.54 7.93 -8.75
CA LEU A 143 -7.17 6.58 -9.16
C LEU A 143 -7.89 5.53 -8.28
N ASP A 144 -8.15 4.40 -8.88
CA ASP A 144 -8.68 3.22 -8.22
C ASP A 144 -7.58 2.23 -7.86
N THR A 145 -7.88 1.37 -6.87
CA THR A 145 -6.93 0.38 -6.39
C THR A 145 -7.56 -1.01 -6.27
N GLY A 146 -6.72 -2.04 -6.43
CA GLY A 146 -7.05 -3.43 -6.18
C GLY A 146 -5.98 -4.09 -5.30
N PRO A 147 -6.05 -3.95 -3.96
CA PRO A 147 -5.10 -4.59 -3.05
C PRO A 147 -5.32 -6.10 -2.99
N MET A 148 -4.22 -6.86 -2.84
CA MET A 148 -4.24 -8.32 -2.76
C MET A 148 -3.07 -8.88 -1.97
N SER A 149 -3.29 -10.04 -1.33
CA SER A 149 -2.26 -10.82 -0.64
C SER A 149 -2.09 -12.23 -1.20
N GLY A 150 -2.87 -12.59 -2.24
CA GLY A 150 -2.80 -13.90 -2.89
C GLY A 150 -1.65 -13.98 -3.89
N PHE A 151 -0.43 -14.15 -3.40
CA PHE A 151 0.79 -14.34 -4.21
C PHE A 151 1.85 -15.08 -3.38
N ASN A 152 2.89 -15.57 -4.05
CA ASN A 152 4.03 -16.21 -3.43
C ASN A 152 5.09 -15.14 -3.09
N ASN A 153 5.20 -14.80 -1.79
CA ASN A 153 6.13 -13.79 -1.29
C ASN A 153 7.59 -14.15 -1.62
N GLU A 154 8.01 -15.40 -1.41
CA GLU A 154 9.40 -15.81 -1.65
C GLU A 154 9.81 -15.62 -3.11
N LEU A 155 8.89 -15.91 -4.04
CA LEU A 155 9.16 -15.72 -5.46
C LEU A 155 9.20 -14.23 -5.85
N VAL A 156 8.32 -13.40 -5.28
CA VAL A 156 8.36 -11.94 -5.46
C VAL A 156 9.65 -11.36 -4.91
N ASP A 157 10.03 -11.74 -3.70
CA ASP A 157 11.24 -11.23 -3.03
C ASP A 157 12.49 -11.61 -3.81
N LYS A 158 12.60 -12.87 -4.26
CA LYS A 158 13.70 -13.31 -5.11
C LYS A 158 13.76 -12.58 -6.45
N THR A 159 12.59 -12.30 -7.07
CA THR A 159 12.53 -11.73 -8.42
C THR A 159 12.81 -10.22 -8.43
N PHE A 160 12.31 -9.48 -7.41
CA PHE A 160 12.29 -8.02 -7.43
C PHE A 160 13.06 -7.35 -6.30
N LEU A 161 13.32 -8.07 -5.20
CA LEU A 161 13.91 -7.50 -3.98
C LEU A 161 15.28 -8.11 -3.65
N GLU A 162 15.80 -9.00 -4.50
CA GLU A 162 17.09 -9.67 -4.29
C GLU A 162 18.22 -8.66 -4.03
N GLY A 163 19.08 -8.98 -3.07
CA GLY A 163 20.17 -8.10 -2.64
C GLY A 163 19.78 -6.97 -1.69
N ARG A 164 18.50 -6.88 -1.32
CA ARG A 164 17.97 -5.94 -0.34
C ARG A 164 17.43 -6.68 0.87
N LYS A 165 17.36 -6.01 2.01
CA LYS A 165 16.70 -6.53 3.22
C LYS A 165 15.22 -6.14 3.24
N TRP A 166 14.57 -6.34 2.11
CA TRP A 166 13.15 -6.03 1.91
C TRP A 166 12.35 -7.31 1.76
N THR A 167 11.19 -7.34 2.37
CA THR A 167 10.25 -8.45 2.29
C THR A 167 8.90 -7.92 1.80
N SER A 168 8.31 -8.59 0.83
CA SER A 168 7.00 -8.19 0.29
C SER A 168 5.89 -8.39 1.32
N ASN A 169 4.99 -7.39 1.41
CA ASN A 169 3.83 -7.39 2.30
C ASN A 169 2.54 -7.69 1.51
N LEU A 170 2.22 -6.83 0.54
CA LEU A 170 1.06 -6.98 -0.32
C LEU A 170 1.31 -6.37 -1.71
N LEU A 171 0.47 -6.73 -2.67
CA LEU A 171 0.43 -6.12 -3.98
C LEU A 171 -0.78 -5.20 -4.09
N ILE A 172 -0.63 -4.07 -4.80
CA ILE A 172 -1.76 -3.19 -5.08
C ILE A 172 -1.74 -2.86 -6.57
N ASN A 173 -2.79 -3.25 -7.30
CA ASN A 173 -3.03 -2.74 -8.63
C ASN A 173 -3.54 -1.31 -8.55
N ILE A 174 -3.07 -0.45 -9.43
CA ILE A 174 -3.42 0.99 -9.50
C ILE A 174 -3.79 1.31 -10.94
N GLY A 175 -4.88 2.04 -11.13
CA GLY A 175 -5.35 2.46 -12.44
C GLY A 175 -6.70 3.16 -12.38
N TYR A 176 -7.42 3.13 -13.49
CA TYR A 176 -8.79 3.61 -13.60
C TYR A 176 -9.71 2.38 -13.73
N GLY A 177 -10.54 2.15 -12.73
CA GLY A 177 -11.38 0.96 -12.65
C GLY A 177 -12.53 0.96 -13.66
N GLN A 178 -13.04 -0.23 -14.01
CA GLN A 178 -14.26 -0.42 -14.80
C GLN A 178 -15.43 -0.63 -13.83
N GLU A 179 -16.31 0.35 -13.71
CA GLU A 179 -17.45 0.31 -12.76
C GLU A 179 -18.48 -0.76 -13.12
N ASP A 180 -18.67 -1.04 -14.40
CA ASP A 180 -19.59 -2.08 -14.92
C ASP A 180 -19.15 -3.52 -14.56
N GLN A 181 -17.90 -3.70 -14.15
CA GLN A 181 -17.35 -4.96 -13.71
C GLN A 181 -17.31 -5.13 -12.18
N LEU A 182 -17.88 -4.19 -11.44
CA LEU A 182 -17.91 -4.25 -9.99
C LEU A 182 -18.98 -5.22 -9.48
N TYR A 183 -18.59 -6.06 -8.54
CA TYR A 183 -19.56 -6.84 -7.74
C TYR A 183 -20.37 -5.95 -6.80
N SER A 184 -21.50 -6.43 -6.30
CA SER A 184 -22.22 -5.75 -5.24
C SER A 184 -21.35 -5.53 -4.02
N ARG A 185 -21.56 -4.41 -3.31
CA ARG A 185 -20.81 -4.13 -2.08
C ARG A 185 -21.14 -5.17 -1.01
N LEU A 186 -20.11 -5.80 -0.48
CA LEU A 186 -20.26 -6.72 0.64
C LEU A 186 -20.55 -5.95 1.94
N PRO A 187 -21.25 -6.59 2.91
CA PRO A 187 -21.55 -5.98 4.20
C PRO A 187 -20.29 -5.65 4.99
N ARG A 188 -20.46 -4.84 6.02
CA ARG A 188 -19.47 -4.57 7.07
C ARG A 188 -20.11 -4.90 8.40
N LEU A 189 -19.28 -5.15 9.41
CA LEU A 189 -19.73 -5.27 10.77
C LEU A 189 -20.33 -3.94 11.23
N ASP A 190 -21.38 -4.00 12.02
CA ASP A 190 -21.94 -2.83 12.67
C ASP A 190 -21.06 -2.35 13.82
N PHE A 191 -21.30 -1.13 14.30
CA PHE A 191 -20.46 -0.52 15.33
C PHE A 191 -20.35 -1.40 16.57
N ASP A 192 -21.48 -1.94 17.03
CA ASP A 192 -21.54 -2.76 18.25
C ASP A 192 -20.88 -4.14 18.12
N GLU A 193 -20.68 -4.61 16.86
CA GLU A 193 -19.95 -5.85 16.58
C GLU A 193 -18.43 -5.65 16.56
N ALA A 194 -17.98 -4.45 16.21
CA ALA A 194 -16.55 -4.15 15.98
C ALA A 194 -15.96 -3.20 17.02
N CYS A 195 -16.77 -2.47 17.77
CA CYS A 195 -16.33 -1.37 18.64
C CYS A 195 -16.98 -1.45 20.03
N GLN A 196 -16.27 -0.93 21.00
CA GLN A 196 -16.76 -0.74 22.36
C GLN A 196 -16.31 0.62 22.88
N ILE A 197 -17.23 1.36 23.53
CA ILE A 197 -16.93 2.58 24.29
C ILE A 197 -16.93 2.19 25.77
N LEU A 198 -15.82 2.45 26.48
CA LEU A 198 -15.63 2.17 27.91
C LEU A 198 -15.64 3.46 28.72
#